data_398b3afd26943611473f4c4f06590348
#
_entry.id   398b3afd26943611473f4c4f06590348
#
_cell.length_a   1.000
_cell.length_b   1.000
_cell.length_c   1.000
_cell.angle_alpha   90.00
_cell.angle_beta   90.00
_cell.angle_gamma   90.00
#
_symmetry.space_group_name_H-M   'P 1'
#
loop_
_entity.id
_entity.type
_entity.pdbx_description
1 polymer ?
#
loop_
_entity_poly.entity_id
_entity_poly.type
_entity_poly.pdbx_seq_one_letter_code
_entity_poly.pdbx_strand_id
1 'polypeptide(L)'
;PEWVSPSFDVMAMLNLSLPLYVLTMLSQNLPGVAMMRSHGYDAPVKPLLIGTGLTNVVFAPFGGFSVNLAAISAAICMNDGVDADPKQRYRAVMWAGVFYLIAGVWANTVVALFLALPKNITQILAGLALLGTLLMCLQISFKEGKQQESALLTFLITLSGASFLGISATL
;
A
#
# COMPACT_ATOMS: atom_id res chain seq x y z
N PRO A 1 16.66 10.81 -12.40
CA PRO A 1 15.31 11.02 -12.90
C PRO A 1 15.37 11.57 -14.32
N GLU A 2 14.73 10.89 -15.24
CA GLU A 2 14.62 11.36 -16.61
C GLU A 2 13.32 12.16 -16.76
N TRP A 3 13.40 13.28 -17.46
CA TRP A 3 12.22 14.07 -17.74
C TRP A 3 11.39 13.41 -18.84
N VAL A 4 10.15 13.07 -18.54
CA VAL A 4 9.19 12.52 -19.49
C VAL A 4 8.18 13.62 -19.83
N SER A 5 8.16 14.06 -21.08
CA SER A 5 7.16 15.05 -21.52
C SER A 5 5.76 14.44 -21.49
N PRO A 6 4.82 15.05 -20.75
CA PRO A 6 3.44 14.54 -20.71
C PRO A 6 2.79 14.61 -22.11
N SER A 7 2.21 13.51 -22.56
CA SER A 7 1.35 13.46 -23.73
C SER A 7 -0.08 13.11 -23.30
N PHE A 8 -1.05 13.81 -23.85
CA PHE A 8 -2.47 13.61 -23.53
C PHE A 8 -3.14 12.83 -24.65
N ASP A 9 -3.49 11.59 -24.37
CA ASP A 9 -4.28 10.73 -25.24
C ASP A 9 -5.56 10.31 -24.51
N VAL A 10 -6.71 10.68 -25.08
CA VAL A 10 -8.01 10.38 -24.46
C VAL A 10 -8.27 8.88 -24.37
N MET A 11 -7.84 8.09 -25.37
CA MET A 11 -8.01 6.65 -25.35
C MET A 11 -7.13 5.98 -24.27
N ALA A 12 -5.89 6.43 -24.13
CA ALA A 12 -5.01 5.99 -23.06
C ALA A 12 -5.57 6.38 -21.67
N MET A 13 -6.13 7.59 -21.54
CA MET A 13 -6.76 8.03 -20.30
C MET A 13 -7.96 7.16 -19.92
N LEU A 14 -8.83 6.81 -20.85
CA LEU A 14 -9.99 5.98 -20.57
C LEU A 14 -9.62 4.51 -20.32
N ASN A 15 -8.73 3.95 -21.15
CA ASN A 15 -8.42 2.52 -21.10
C ASN A 15 -7.38 2.16 -20.02
N LEU A 16 -6.57 3.10 -19.58
CA LEU A 16 -5.52 2.85 -18.60
C LEU A 16 -5.76 3.62 -17.30
N SER A 17 -5.96 4.95 -17.38
CA SER A 17 -6.02 5.76 -16.16
C SER A 17 -7.27 5.50 -15.33
N LEU A 18 -8.43 5.27 -15.97
CA LEU A 18 -9.67 4.99 -15.26
C LEU A 18 -9.62 3.64 -14.51
N PRO A 19 -9.24 2.51 -15.14
CA PRO A 19 -9.06 1.24 -14.44
C PRO A 19 -8.01 1.31 -13.33
N LEU A 20 -6.86 1.98 -13.56
CA LEU A 20 -5.83 2.17 -12.54
C LEU A 20 -6.33 3.00 -11.36
N TYR A 21 -7.13 4.04 -11.62
CA TYR A 21 -7.74 4.84 -10.56
C TYR A 21 -8.67 4.00 -9.69
N VAL A 22 -9.58 3.23 -10.32
CA VAL A 22 -10.50 2.34 -9.60
C VAL A 22 -9.72 1.30 -8.79
N LEU A 23 -8.74 0.66 -9.41
CA LEU A 23 -7.88 -0.32 -8.75
C LEU A 23 -7.16 0.29 -7.53
N THR A 24 -6.54 1.45 -7.71
CA THR A 24 -5.82 2.15 -6.64
C THR A 24 -6.75 2.58 -5.50
N MET A 25 -7.95 3.04 -5.82
CA MET A 25 -8.95 3.36 -4.80
C MET A 25 -9.35 2.16 -3.98
N LEU A 26 -9.65 1.03 -4.63
CA LEU A 26 -10.13 -0.18 -3.97
C LEU A 26 -9.02 -0.91 -3.22
N SER A 27 -7.82 -1.02 -3.80
CA SER A 27 -6.73 -1.83 -3.25
C SER A 27 -5.83 -1.08 -2.27
N GLN A 28 -5.77 0.25 -2.32
CA GLN A 28 -4.84 1.05 -1.51
C GLN A 28 -5.55 2.09 -0.64
N ASN A 29 -6.31 2.99 -1.25
CA ASN A 29 -6.86 4.14 -0.53
C ASN A 29 -7.97 3.73 0.45
N LEU A 30 -8.92 2.89 0.04
CA LEU A 30 -9.99 2.41 0.93
C LEU A 30 -9.44 1.58 2.10
N PRO A 31 -8.57 0.58 1.88
CA PRO A 31 -7.94 -0.15 2.98
C PRO A 31 -7.10 0.74 3.89
N GLY A 32 -6.39 1.73 3.34
CA GLY A 32 -5.63 2.71 4.13
C GLY A 32 -6.52 3.51 5.09
N VAL A 33 -7.64 4.03 4.59
CA VAL A 33 -8.62 4.75 5.41
C VAL A 33 -9.26 3.83 6.44
N ALA A 34 -9.64 2.60 6.05
CA ALA A 34 -10.22 1.62 6.96
C ALA A 34 -9.25 1.27 8.09
N MET A 35 -7.96 1.11 7.77
CA MET A 35 -6.91 0.84 8.75
C MET A 35 -6.75 1.99 9.75
N MET A 36 -6.76 3.25 9.30
CA MET A 36 -6.71 4.41 10.19
C MET A 36 -7.91 4.44 11.14
N ARG A 37 -9.12 4.20 10.62
CA ARG A 37 -10.34 4.18 11.42
C ARG A 37 -10.35 3.03 12.43
N SER A 38 -9.87 1.85 12.07
CA SER A 38 -9.81 0.69 12.98
C SER A 38 -8.89 0.93 14.18
N HIS A 39 -7.92 1.83 14.05
CA HIS A 39 -7.03 2.26 15.14
C HIS A 39 -7.51 3.54 15.85
N GLY A 40 -8.75 3.98 15.59
CA GLY A 40 -9.36 5.12 16.27
C GLY A 40 -8.93 6.50 15.76
N TYR A 41 -8.28 6.56 14.58
CA TYR A 41 -7.94 7.85 13.96
C TYR A 41 -9.08 8.36 13.08
N ASP A 42 -9.53 9.57 13.32
CA ASP A 42 -10.46 10.27 12.44
C ASP A 42 -9.68 10.96 11.32
N ALA A 43 -9.43 10.20 10.26
CA ALA A 43 -8.63 10.68 9.14
C ALA A 43 -9.46 11.58 8.22
N PRO A 44 -8.99 12.79 7.90
CA PRO A 44 -9.63 13.66 6.92
C PRO A 44 -9.40 13.13 5.51
N VAL A 45 -10.27 12.21 5.07
CA VAL A 45 -10.12 11.45 3.80
C VAL A 45 -9.96 12.38 2.60
N LYS A 46 -10.80 13.43 2.50
CA LYS A 46 -10.79 14.35 1.35
C LYS A 46 -9.45 15.08 1.17
N PRO A 47 -8.87 15.75 2.18
CA PRO A 47 -7.54 16.36 2.07
C PRO A 47 -6.43 15.36 1.76
N LEU A 48 -6.50 14.14 2.31
CA LEU A 48 -5.50 13.09 2.06
C LEU A 48 -5.51 12.65 0.59
N LEU A 49 -6.68 12.41 0.02
CA LEU A 49 -6.81 12.03 -1.39
C LEU A 49 -6.42 13.15 -2.34
N ILE A 50 -6.76 14.41 -2.02
CA ILE A 50 -6.34 15.56 -2.81
C ILE A 50 -4.82 15.71 -2.73
N GLY A 51 -4.22 15.58 -1.55
CA GLY A 51 -2.77 15.69 -1.34
C GLY A 51 -2.00 14.63 -2.13
N THR A 52 -2.41 13.37 -2.04
CA THR A 52 -1.78 12.27 -2.82
C THR A 52 -1.97 12.48 -4.31
N GLY A 53 -3.14 12.89 -4.76
CA GLY A 53 -3.42 13.19 -6.17
C GLY A 53 -2.55 14.33 -6.70
N LEU A 54 -2.42 15.43 -5.96
CA LEU A 54 -1.55 16.56 -6.34
C LEU A 54 -0.08 16.14 -6.40
N THR A 55 0.38 15.35 -5.44
CA THR A 55 1.73 14.78 -5.43
C THR A 55 1.97 13.94 -6.69
N ASN A 56 1.03 13.09 -7.07
CA ASN A 56 1.12 12.29 -8.30
C ASN A 56 1.26 13.17 -9.56
N VAL A 57 0.49 14.24 -9.66
CA VAL A 57 0.57 15.19 -10.80
C VAL A 57 1.94 15.85 -10.87
N VAL A 58 2.48 16.28 -9.71
CA VAL A 58 3.79 16.94 -9.64
C VAL A 58 4.94 15.98 -9.99
N PHE A 59 4.86 14.72 -9.57
CA PHE A 59 5.93 13.75 -9.80
C PHE A 59 5.79 12.98 -11.12
N ALA A 60 4.64 13.02 -11.80
CA ALA A 60 4.43 12.33 -13.07
C ALA A 60 5.48 12.66 -14.15
N PRO A 61 5.87 13.95 -14.38
CA PRO A 61 6.88 14.29 -15.38
C PRO A 61 8.28 13.74 -15.06
N PHE A 62 8.54 13.37 -13.81
CA PHE A 62 9.80 12.79 -13.36
C PHE A 62 9.78 11.25 -13.34
N GLY A 63 8.74 10.64 -13.92
CA GLY A 63 8.55 9.19 -13.90
C GLY A 63 8.15 8.67 -12.51
N GLY A 64 7.65 9.54 -11.63
CA GLY A 64 7.19 9.18 -10.30
C GLY A 64 5.99 8.25 -10.36
N PHE A 65 6.06 7.15 -9.63
CA PHE A 65 4.96 6.19 -9.50
C PHE A 65 3.85 6.74 -8.62
N SER A 66 2.69 6.09 -8.69
CA SER A 66 1.52 6.55 -7.93
C SER A 66 1.77 6.54 -6.41
N VAL A 67 1.59 7.70 -5.80
CA VAL A 67 1.60 7.89 -4.35
C VAL A 67 0.19 7.66 -3.82
N ASN A 68 0.04 6.73 -2.90
CA ASN A 68 -1.26 6.30 -2.35
C ASN A 68 -1.19 6.16 -0.83
N LEU A 69 -2.33 6.01 -0.20
CA LEU A 69 -2.38 5.61 1.20
C LEU A 69 -1.91 4.15 1.31
N ALA A 70 -0.97 3.90 2.20
CA ALA A 70 -0.34 2.59 2.36
C ALA A 70 -0.91 1.88 3.60
N ALA A 71 -1.87 0.97 3.40
CA ALA A 71 -2.51 0.23 4.50
C ALA A 71 -1.50 -0.59 5.33
N ILE A 72 -0.53 -1.24 4.68
CA ILE A 72 0.47 -2.06 5.35
C ILE A 72 1.39 -1.21 6.24
N SER A 73 1.94 -0.12 5.69
CA SER A 73 2.81 0.79 6.46
C SER A 73 2.04 1.47 7.58
N ALA A 74 0.77 1.82 7.34
CA ALA A 74 -0.12 2.36 8.35
C ALA A 74 -0.33 1.37 9.50
N ALA A 75 -0.60 0.10 9.19
CA ALA A 75 -0.77 -0.96 10.18
C ALA A 75 0.47 -1.14 11.06
N ILE A 76 1.66 -1.12 10.47
CA ILE A 76 2.92 -1.24 11.19
C ILE A 76 3.13 -0.03 12.12
N CYS A 77 2.94 1.19 11.61
CA CYS A 77 3.20 2.42 12.36
C CYS A 77 2.13 2.74 13.42
N MET A 78 0.91 2.25 13.26
CA MET A 78 -0.19 2.47 14.20
C MET A 78 -0.34 1.39 15.27
N ASN A 79 0.53 0.38 15.29
CA ASN A 79 0.52 -0.70 16.26
C ASN A 79 0.85 -0.16 17.66
N ASP A 80 0.20 -0.73 18.70
CA ASP A 80 0.45 -0.39 20.12
C ASP A 80 1.90 -0.66 20.55
N GLY A 81 2.60 -1.57 19.89
CA GLY A 81 4.01 -1.85 20.13
C GLY A 81 4.97 -0.72 19.70
N VAL A 82 4.50 0.26 18.90
CA VAL A 82 5.30 1.42 18.48
C VAL A 82 5.33 2.49 19.56
N ASP A 83 4.16 2.83 20.09
CA ASP A 83 4.01 3.75 21.21
C ASP A 83 2.65 3.50 21.87
N ALA A 84 2.62 3.52 23.21
CA ALA A 84 1.40 3.37 23.98
C ALA A 84 0.43 4.55 23.76
N ASP A 85 0.98 5.77 23.52
CA ASP A 85 0.17 6.95 23.19
C ASP A 85 -0.06 7.02 21.67
N PRO A 86 -1.31 6.84 21.20
CA PRO A 86 -1.65 6.95 19.78
C PRO A 86 -1.22 8.28 19.14
N LYS A 87 -1.16 9.36 19.92
CA LYS A 87 -0.77 10.69 19.44
C LYS A 87 0.73 10.81 19.15
N GLN A 88 1.55 9.92 19.64
CA GLN A 88 3.01 9.94 19.42
C GLN A 88 3.45 9.03 18.26
N ARG A 89 2.57 8.16 17.77
CA ARG A 89 2.87 7.19 16.70
C ARG A 89 3.25 7.83 15.36
N TYR A 90 2.88 9.09 15.13
CA TYR A 90 3.31 9.84 13.92
C TYR A 90 4.85 9.91 13.78
N ARG A 91 5.59 9.83 14.90
CA ARG A 91 7.06 9.82 14.90
C ARG A 91 7.63 8.64 14.12
N ALA A 92 7.00 7.46 14.23
CA ALA A 92 7.40 6.29 13.46
C ALA A 92 7.25 6.52 11.95
N VAL A 93 6.15 7.17 11.53
CA VAL A 93 5.92 7.53 10.13
C VAL A 93 6.94 8.54 9.63
N MET A 94 7.29 9.54 10.46
CA MET A 94 8.34 10.51 10.12
C MET A 94 9.71 9.83 9.91
N TRP A 95 10.10 8.95 10.82
CA TRP A 95 11.33 8.18 10.68
C TRP A 95 11.32 7.25 9.47
N ALA A 96 10.19 6.60 9.19
CA ALA A 96 10.02 5.83 7.97
C ALA A 96 10.24 6.69 6.72
N GLY A 97 9.69 7.91 6.70
CA GLY A 97 9.93 8.88 5.63
C GLY A 97 11.41 9.24 5.46
N VAL A 98 12.12 9.47 6.55
CA VAL A 98 13.59 9.74 6.52
C VAL A 98 14.35 8.54 5.94
N PHE A 99 14.03 7.30 6.35
CA PHE A 99 14.64 6.09 5.80
C PHE A 99 14.34 5.91 4.31
N TYR A 100 13.10 6.21 3.86
CA TYR A 100 12.76 6.19 2.43
C TYR A 100 13.55 7.23 1.63
N LEU A 101 13.78 8.44 2.16
CA LEU A 101 14.62 9.45 1.51
C LEU A 101 16.08 8.97 1.40
N ILE A 102 16.63 8.42 2.47
CA ILE A 102 17.96 7.83 2.48
C ILE A 102 18.06 6.70 1.44
N ALA A 103 17.12 5.76 1.46
CA ALA A 103 17.08 4.68 0.49
C ALA A 103 16.92 5.18 -0.95
N GLY A 104 16.16 6.26 -1.17
CA GLY A 104 16.01 6.90 -2.47
C GLY A 104 17.31 7.52 -3.00
N VAL A 105 18.09 8.17 -2.14
CA VAL A 105 19.40 8.72 -2.52
C VAL A 105 20.38 7.61 -2.94
N TRP A 106 20.36 6.49 -2.24
CA TRP A 106 21.19 5.31 -2.56
C TRP A 106 20.42 4.21 -3.30
N ALA A 107 19.42 4.55 -4.09
CA ALA A 107 18.55 3.59 -4.75
C ALA A 107 19.31 2.51 -5.53
N ASN A 108 20.34 2.90 -6.29
CA ASN A 108 21.14 1.95 -7.07
C ASN A 108 21.87 0.94 -6.16
N THR A 109 22.41 1.37 -5.03
CA THR A 109 23.10 0.49 -4.08
C THR A 109 22.10 -0.44 -3.38
N VAL A 110 20.95 0.09 -2.99
CA VAL A 110 19.88 -0.70 -2.36
C VAL A 110 19.37 -1.78 -3.32
N VAL A 111 19.11 -1.42 -4.58
CA VAL A 111 18.67 -2.38 -5.62
C VAL A 111 19.75 -3.42 -5.87
N ALA A 112 21.02 -3.02 -6.01
CA ALA A 112 22.13 -3.94 -6.21
C ALA A 112 22.27 -4.93 -5.04
N LEU A 113 22.09 -4.47 -3.81
CA LEU A 113 22.11 -5.32 -2.62
C LEU A 113 20.99 -6.38 -2.67
N PHE A 114 19.76 -5.98 -3.00
CA PHE A 114 18.64 -6.92 -3.11
C PHE A 114 18.82 -7.90 -4.27
N LEU A 115 19.38 -7.47 -5.38
CA LEU A 115 19.67 -8.34 -6.52
C LEU A 115 20.82 -9.33 -6.25
N ALA A 116 21.76 -8.98 -5.36
CA ALA A 116 22.84 -9.87 -4.93
C ALA A 116 22.36 -10.99 -3.99
N LEU A 117 21.21 -10.81 -3.33
CA LEU A 117 20.64 -11.83 -2.45
C LEU A 117 19.98 -12.95 -3.28
N PRO A 118 20.17 -14.22 -2.89
CA PRO A 118 19.41 -15.33 -3.47
C PRO A 118 17.90 -15.10 -3.33
N LYS A 119 17.14 -15.37 -4.40
CA LYS A 119 15.68 -15.15 -4.42
C LYS A 119 14.96 -15.77 -3.24
N ASN A 120 15.37 -16.97 -2.81
CA ASN A 120 14.77 -17.67 -1.68
C ASN A 120 14.93 -16.89 -0.37
N ILE A 121 16.10 -16.28 -0.15
CA ILE A 121 16.35 -15.47 1.05
C ILE A 121 15.49 -14.20 1.02
N THR A 122 15.42 -13.52 -0.11
CA THR A 122 14.58 -12.33 -0.26
C THR A 122 13.11 -12.64 -0.03
N GLN A 123 12.61 -13.76 -0.56
CA GLN A 123 11.22 -14.20 -0.35
C GLN A 123 10.93 -14.55 1.12
N ILE A 124 11.86 -15.25 1.79
CA ILE A 124 11.71 -15.59 3.21
C ILE A 124 11.69 -14.31 4.06
N LEU A 125 12.61 -13.38 3.82
CA LEU A 125 12.66 -12.10 4.55
C LEU A 125 11.38 -11.28 4.34
N ALA A 126 10.90 -11.20 3.12
CA ALA A 126 9.65 -10.51 2.80
C ALA A 126 8.45 -11.18 3.49
N GLY A 127 8.36 -12.52 3.46
CA GLY A 127 7.31 -13.26 4.13
C GLY A 127 7.31 -13.05 5.65
N LEU A 128 8.49 -13.12 6.27
CA LEU A 128 8.64 -12.88 7.71
C LEU A 128 8.27 -11.44 8.10
N ALA A 129 8.68 -10.46 7.31
CA ALA A 129 8.34 -9.05 7.55
C ALA A 129 6.82 -8.78 7.49
N LEU A 130 6.09 -9.52 6.66
CA LEU A 130 4.65 -9.36 6.48
C LEU A 130 3.81 -10.22 7.43
N LEU A 131 4.40 -11.18 8.16
CA LEU A 131 3.66 -12.09 9.03
C LEU A 131 2.82 -11.36 10.08
N GLY A 132 3.38 -10.36 10.75
CA GLY A 132 2.66 -9.58 11.76
C GLY A 132 1.47 -8.82 11.17
N THR A 133 1.66 -8.24 9.99
CA THR A 133 0.59 -7.53 9.27
C THR A 133 -0.50 -8.50 8.81
N LEU A 134 -0.13 -9.66 8.29
CA LEU A 134 -1.08 -10.71 7.90
C LEU A 134 -1.92 -11.16 9.09
N LEU A 135 -1.27 -11.45 10.23
CA LEU A 135 -1.97 -11.83 11.46
C LEU A 135 -2.98 -10.77 11.89
N MET A 136 -2.59 -9.49 11.88
CA MET A 136 -3.47 -8.40 12.25
C MET A 136 -4.63 -8.24 11.26
N CYS A 137 -4.40 -8.34 9.97
CA CYS A 137 -5.46 -8.29 8.95
C CYS A 137 -6.47 -9.43 9.13
N LEU A 138 -5.99 -10.65 9.40
CA LEU A 138 -6.86 -11.79 9.68
C LEU A 138 -7.67 -11.57 10.96
N GLN A 139 -7.06 -11.10 12.03
CA GLN A 139 -7.77 -10.80 13.28
C GLN A 139 -8.89 -9.78 13.08
N ILE A 140 -8.63 -8.71 12.33
CA ILE A 140 -9.64 -7.69 12.02
C ILE A 140 -10.76 -8.28 11.15
N SER A 141 -10.41 -9.02 10.11
CA SER A 141 -11.38 -9.59 9.17
C SER A 141 -12.30 -10.64 9.80
N PHE A 142 -11.80 -11.37 10.81
CA PHE A 142 -12.56 -12.40 11.51
C PHE A 142 -13.18 -11.93 12.84
N LYS A 143 -13.05 -10.66 13.19
CA LYS A 143 -13.56 -10.12 14.47
C LYS A 143 -15.09 -10.04 14.51
N GLU A 144 -15.75 -9.73 13.39
CA GLU A 144 -17.22 -9.59 13.31
C GLU A 144 -17.87 -10.88 12.88
N GLY A 145 -18.60 -11.54 13.77
CA GLY A 145 -19.20 -12.86 13.56
C GLY A 145 -20.14 -12.99 12.36
N LYS A 146 -20.79 -11.91 11.91
CA LYS A 146 -21.74 -11.93 10.78
C LYS A 146 -21.07 -11.97 9.40
N GLN A 147 -19.79 -11.63 9.31
CA GLN A 147 -19.07 -11.52 8.03
C GLN A 147 -17.90 -12.51 7.90
N GLN A 148 -17.72 -13.40 8.88
CA GLN A 148 -16.63 -14.38 8.90
C GLN A 148 -16.63 -15.29 7.69
N GLU A 149 -17.78 -15.78 7.25
CA GLU A 149 -17.89 -16.65 6.09
C GLU A 149 -17.46 -15.93 4.80
N SER A 150 -17.91 -14.69 4.61
CA SER A 150 -17.52 -13.86 3.47
C SER A 150 -16.02 -13.55 3.48
N ALA A 151 -15.46 -13.24 4.66
CA ALA A 151 -14.02 -12.99 4.83
C ALA A 151 -13.21 -14.26 4.51
N LEU A 152 -13.67 -15.42 4.98
CA LEU A 152 -13.03 -16.71 4.70
C LEU A 152 -13.06 -17.05 3.21
N LEU A 153 -14.22 -16.91 2.57
CA LEU A 153 -14.36 -17.15 1.13
C LEU A 153 -13.45 -16.24 0.32
N THR A 154 -13.44 -14.94 0.63
CA THR A 154 -12.57 -13.96 -0.04
C THR A 154 -11.09 -14.32 0.14
N PHE A 155 -10.68 -14.68 1.35
CA PHE A 155 -9.32 -15.11 1.64
C PHE A 155 -8.92 -16.35 0.85
N LEU A 156 -9.77 -17.39 0.82
CA LEU A 156 -9.50 -18.62 0.10
C LEU A 156 -9.46 -18.41 -1.42
N ILE A 157 -10.36 -17.61 -1.98
CA ILE A 157 -10.39 -17.29 -3.42
C ILE A 157 -9.12 -16.53 -3.79
N THR A 158 -8.71 -15.53 -2.99
CA THR A 158 -7.48 -14.76 -3.22
C THR A 158 -6.24 -15.65 -3.11
N LEU A 159 -6.18 -16.52 -2.10
CA LEU A 159 -5.05 -17.43 -1.89
C LEU A 159 -4.94 -18.49 -2.99
N SER A 160 -6.06 -18.93 -3.58
CA SER A 160 -6.08 -19.92 -4.66
C SER A 160 -5.47 -19.40 -5.96
N GLY A 161 -5.28 -18.06 -6.10
CA GLY A 161 -4.81 -17.45 -7.34
C GLY A 161 -5.78 -17.62 -8.51
N ALA A 162 -7.06 -17.93 -8.24
CA ALA A 162 -8.07 -18.11 -9.28
C ALA A 162 -8.18 -16.86 -10.15
N SER A 163 -8.35 -17.05 -11.44
CA SER A 163 -8.67 -15.98 -12.38
C SER A 163 -10.05 -16.20 -12.97
N PHE A 164 -10.87 -15.16 -12.96
CA PHE A 164 -12.21 -15.21 -13.52
C PHE A 164 -12.34 -14.17 -14.64
N LEU A 165 -12.69 -14.60 -15.84
CA LEU A 165 -12.80 -13.73 -17.04
C LEU A 165 -11.51 -12.94 -17.35
N GLY A 166 -10.33 -13.49 -17.05
CA GLY A 166 -9.04 -12.81 -17.25
C GLY A 166 -8.65 -11.83 -16.16
N ILE A 167 -9.47 -11.67 -15.11
CA ILE A 167 -9.17 -10.86 -13.92
C ILE A 167 -8.67 -11.79 -12.83
N SER A 168 -7.47 -11.50 -12.30
CA SER A 168 -6.92 -12.26 -11.16
C SER A 168 -7.71 -11.96 -9.89
N ALA A 169 -7.92 -12.99 -9.06
CA ALA A 169 -8.57 -12.84 -7.75
C ALA A 169 -7.77 -11.97 -6.75
N THR A 170 -6.54 -11.60 -7.12
CA THR A 170 -5.69 -10.67 -6.34
C THR A 170 -5.93 -9.20 -6.68
N LEU A 171 -6.76 -8.91 -7.67
CA LEU A 171 -7.25 -7.58 -8.04
C LEU A 171 -8.57 -7.30 -7.37
#